data_96a2abf5c2b2e6017c3e29ce899bb409
#
_entry.id   96a2abf5c2b2e6017c3e29ce899bb409
#
_cell.length_a   1.000
_cell.length_b   1.000
_cell.length_c   1.000
_cell.angle_alpha   90.00
_cell.angle_beta   90.00
_cell.angle_gamma   90.00
#
_symmetry.space_group_name_H-M   'P 1'
#
loop_
_entity.id
_entity.type
_entity.pdbx_description
1 polymer ?
#
loop_
_entity_poly.entity_id
_entity_poly.type
_entity_poly.pdbx_seq_one_letter_code
_entity_poly.pdbx_strand_id
1 'polypeptide(L)' 'MEVIYGPGESSPPHSYPCAVIGHIVEGAYRTQVEGESEIVYQAGESLYEAPNGTHLVSANASGKEPIKFIAYFHLRP' A
#
# COMPACT_ATOMS: atom_id res chain seq x y z
N MET A 1 -9.84 -4.68 4.52
CA MET A 1 -10.43 -4.02 3.33
C MET A 1 -9.66 -4.48 2.09
N GLU A 2 -10.38 -4.92 1.10
CA GLU A 2 -9.78 -5.28 -0.18
C GLU A 2 -9.61 -4.03 -1.05
N VAL A 3 -8.43 -3.86 -1.63
CA VAL A 3 -8.11 -2.74 -2.51
C VAL A 3 -7.64 -3.28 -3.85
N ILE A 4 -8.18 -2.74 -4.92
CA ILE A 4 -7.79 -3.10 -6.29
C ILE A 4 -7.40 -1.81 -7.02
N TYR A 5 -6.18 -1.81 -7.58
CA TYR A 5 -5.76 -0.76 -8.50
C TYR A 5 -5.61 -1.39 -9.90
N GLY A 6 -6.19 -0.76 -10.89
CA GLY A 6 -5.95 -1.10 -12.27
C GLY A 6 -4.52 -0.72 -12.70
N PRO A 7 -4.14 -1.09 -13.94
CA PRO A 7 -2.83 -0.75 -14.47
C PRO A 7 -2.55 0.75 -14.38
N GLY A 8 -1.41 1.11 -13.79
CA GLY A 8 -0.98 2.50 -13.69
C GLY A 8 -1.73 3.35 -12.67
N GLU A 9 -2.72 2.80 -11.97
CA GLU A 9 -3.47 3.56 -10.98
C GLU A 9 -2.70 3.78 -9.68
N SER A 10 -3.02 4.89 -9.01
CA SER A 10 -2.41 5.24 -7.72
C SER A 10 -3.41 6.04 -6.90
N SER A 11 -3.14 6.13 -5.59
CA SER A 11 -3.87 7.02 -4.69
C SER A 11 -3.08 8.30 -4.46
N PRO A 12 -3.75 9.44 -4.19
CA PRO A 12 -3.06 10.65 -3.78
C PRO A 12 -2.37 10.45 -2.42
N PRO A 13 -1.40 11.31 -2.06
CA PRO A 13 -0.76 11.25 -0.75
C PRO A 13 -1.79 11.29 0.37
N HIS A 14 -1.59 10.44 1.38
CA HIS A 14 -2.52 10.33 2.50
C HIS A 14 -1.81 9.78 3.75
N SER A 15 -2.48 9.89 4.88
CA SER A 15 -2.02 9.30 6.13
C SER A 15 -3.21 8.74 6.90
N TYR A 16 -2.92 7.81 7.80
CA TYR A 16 -3.92 7.24 8.71
C TYR A 16 -3.43 7.39 10.15
N PRO A 17 -4.33 7.65 11.11
CA PRO A 17 -3.96 7.75 12.52
C PRO A 17 -3.73 6.40 13.19
N CYS A 18 -3.89 5.30 12.47
CA CYS A 18 -3.73 3.95 13.00
C CYS A 18 -2.69 3.16 12.18
N ALA A 19 -2.18 2.09 12.78
CA ALA A 19 -1.29 1.17 12.08
C ALA A 19 -2.06 0.40 11.01
N VAL A 20 -1.39 0.10 9.91
CA VAL A 20 -1.96 -0.68 8.80
C VAL A 20 -1.05 -1.85 8.47
N ILE A 21 -1.63 -3.02 8.29
CA ILE A 21 -0.93 -4.20 7.77
C ILE A 21 -1.51 -4.49 6.39
N GLY A 22 -0.64 -4.57 5.39
CA GLY A 22 -1.03 -4.90 4.03
C GLY A 22 -0.51 -6.26 3.62
N HIS A 23 -1.30 -6.98 2.83
CA HIS A 23 -0.90 -8.25 2.22
C HIS A 23 -1.21 -8.21 0.73
N ILE A 24 -0.18 -8.41 -0.09
CA ILE A 24 -0.33 -8.35 -1.55
C ILE A 24 -0.81 -9.71 -2.05
N VAL A 25 -1.98 -9.74 -2.65
CA VAL A 25 -2.58 -10.97 -3.18
C VAL A 25 -2.17 -11.21 -4.63
N GLU A 26 -2.20 -10.15 -5.44
CA GLU A 26 -1.83 -10.21 -6.86
C GLU A 26 -1.07 -8.96 -7.25
N GLY A 27 -0.10 -9.11 -8.16
CA GLY A 27 0.62 -8.00 -8.75
C GLY A 27 1.75 -7.48 -7.88
N ALA A 28 2.13 -6.24 -8.12
CA ALA A 28 3.21 -5.57 -7.41
C ALA A 28 2.76 -4.19 -6.94
N TYR A 29 3.00 -3.88 -5.69
CA TYR A 29 2.58 -2.64 -5.04
C TYR A 29 3.80 -1.77 -4.75
N ARG A 30 3.77 -0.53 -5.23
CA ARG A 30 4.83 0.45 -4.98
C ARG A 30 4.36 1.44 -3.92
N THR A 31 5.17 1.62 -2.90
CA THR A 31 4.84 2.53 -1.80
C THR A 31 6.06 3.30 -1.33
N GLN A 32 5.83 4.50 -0.85
CA GLN A 32 6.85 5.31 -0.20
C GLN A 32 6.19 6.12 0.91
N VAL A 33 6.75 6.00 2.10
CA VAL A 33 6.37 6.81 3.26
C VAL A 33 7.35 7.96 3.34
N GLU A 34 6.88 9.16 3.69
CA GLU A 34 7.72 10.34 3.84
C GLU A 34 8.87 10.06 4.80
N GLY A 35 10.09 10.38 4.37
CA GLY A 35 11.30 10.13 5.13
C GLY A 35 11.92 8.76 4.91
N GLU A 36 11.28 7.90 4.13
CA GLU A 36 11.75 6.53 3.85
C GLU A 36 11.97 6.31 2.35
N SER A 37 12.70 5.25 2.02
CA SER A 37 12.91 4.86 0.63
C SER A 37 11.67 4.22 0.03
N GLU A 38 11.52 4.36 -1.27
CA GLU A 38 10.46 3.68 -2.02
C GLU A 38 10.71 2.17 -2.02
N ILE A 39 9.65 1.40 -1.83
CA ILE A 39 9.70 -0.07 -1.79
C ILE A 39 8.64 -0.63 -2.72
N VAL A 40 8.97 -1.73 -3.40
CA VAL A 40 8.01 -2.51 -4.20
C VAL A 40 7.81 -3.87 -3.52
N TYR A 41 6.57 -4.18 -3.23
CA TYR A 41 6.17 -5.48 -2.64
C TYR A 41 5.51 -6.34 -3.71
N GLN A 42 5.87 -7.61 -3.73
CA GLN A 42 5.34 -8.59 -4.68
C GLN A 42 4.20 -9.40 -4.06
N ALA A 43 3.44 -10.09 -4.89
CA ALA A 43 2.39 -11.00 -4.43
C ALA A 43 2.97 -12.00 -3.41
N GLY A 44 2.24 -12.20 -2.32
CA GLY A 44 2.65 -13.06 -1.21
C GLY A 44 3.40 -12.33 -0.11
N GLU A 45 3.85 -11.10 -0.34
CA GLU A 45 4.54 -10.31 0.66
C GLU A 45 3.55 -9.48 1.49
N SER A 46 3.95 -9.19 2.72
CA SER A 46 3.19 -8.33 3.62
C SER A 46 4.01 -7.11 4.00
N LEU A 47 3.33 -6.03 4.34
CA LEU A 47 3.97 -4.79 4.76
C LEU A 47 3.30 -4.24 6.02
N TYR A 48 4.04 -3.43 6.77
CA TYR A 48 3.53 -2.74 7.96
C TYR A 48 3.72 -1.24 7.77
N GLU A 49 2.70 -0.48 8.11
CA GLU A 49 2.72 0.97 8.06
C GLU A 49 2.43 1.54 9.45
N ALA A 50 3.37 2.34 9.95
CA ALA A 50 3.23 2.96 11.27
C ALA A 50 2.11 4.01 11.28
N PRO A 51 1.47 4.25 12.45
CA PRO A 51 0.47 5.31 12.56
C PRO A 51 1.05 6.67 12.20
N ASN A 52 0.22 7.51 11.58
CA ASN A 52 0.55 8.89 11.23
C ASN A 52 1.66 9.07 10.17
N GLY A 53 2.14 8.00 9.58
CA GLY A 53 3.06 8.10 8.46
C GLY A 53 2.34 8.64 7.22
N THR A 54 2.98 9.56 6.49
CA THR A 54 2.41 10.09 5.26
C THR A 54 2.88 9.25 4.07
N HIS A 55 1.93 8.65 3.38
CA HIS A 55 2.19 7.92 2.15
C HIS A 55 2.32 8.89 0.99
N LEU A 56 3.53 9.04 0.48
CA LEU A 56 3.79 9.86 -0.70
C LEU A 56 3.43 9.11 -1.97
N VAL A 57 3.64 7.79 -1.97
CA VAL A 57 3.33 6.92 -3.10
C VAL A 57 2.54 5.72 -2.61
N SER A 58 1.42 5.44 -3.26
CA SER A 58 0.62 4.24 -3.06
C SER A 58 0.07 3.88 -4.44
N ALA A 59 0.73 2.97 -5.14
CA ALA A 59 0.50 2.77 -6.56
C ALA A 59 0.67 1.33 -7.01
N ASN A 60 0.03 1.01 -8.13
CA ASN A 60 0.33 -0.19 -8.87
C ASN A 60 1.71 0.01 -9.54
N ALA A 61 2.66 -0.87 -9.26
CA ALA A 61 3.99 -0.81 -9.85
C ALA A 61 4.00 -1.18 -11.33
N SER A 62 2.92 -1.79 -11.84
CA SER A 62 2.79 -2.20 -13.24
C SER A 62 1.84 -1.28 -14.00
N GLY A 63 2.20 -0.94 -15.23
CA GLY A 63 1.30 -0.26 -16.16
C GLY A 63 0.48 -1.23 -17.01
N LYS A 64 0.57 -2.53 -16.77
CA LYS A 64 -0.06 -3.56 -17.61
C LYS A 64 -1.03 -4.46 -16.87
N GLU A 65 -0.78 -4.74 -15.59
CA GLU A 65 -1.57 -5.69 -14.82
C GLU A 65 -2.16 -5.04 -13.57
N PRO A 66 -3.34 -5.49 -13.13
CA PRO A 66 -3.92 -4.98 -11.90
C PRO A 66 -3.19 -5.50 -10.67
N ILE A 67 -3.38 -4.82 -9.55
CA ILE A 67 -2.97 -5.35 -8.25
C ILE A 67 -4.19 -5.50 -7.35
N LYS A 68 -4.09 -6.46 -6.45
CA LYS A 68 -5.04 -6.64 -5.37
C LYS A 68 -4.27 -6.81 -4.07
N PHE A 69 -4.64 -6.05 -3.06
CA PHE A 69 -4.10 -6.24 -1.73
C PHE A 69 -5.19 -6.08 -0.68
N ILE A 70 -4.91 -6.63 0.51
CA ILE A 70 -5.82 -6.54 1.64
C ILE A 70 -5.16 -5.67 2.70
N ALA A 71 -5.89 -4.67 3.17
CA ALA A 71 -5.42 -3.76 4.21
C ALA A 71 -6.19 -4.01 5.51
N TYR A 72 -5.45 -4.20 6.59
CA TYR A 72 -5.99 -4.36 7.94
C TYR A 72 -5.61 -3.14 8.74
N PHE A 73 -6.60 -2.42 9.24
CA PHE A 73 -6.41 -1.24 10.07
C PHE A 73 -6.52 -1.64 11.54
N HIS A 74 -5.48 -1.36 12.30
CA HIS A 74 -5.49 -1.63 13.74
C HIS A 74 -6.01 -0.40 14.47
N LEU A 75 -7.27 -0.43 14.82
CA LEU A 75 -7.91 0.64 15.58
C LEU A 75 -7.74 0.39 17.07
N ARG A 76 -7.26 1.39 17.78
CA ARG A 76 -7.18 1.31 19.23
C ARG A 76 -8.55 1.64 19.83
N PRO A 77 -8.96 0.91 20.88
CA PRO A 77 -10.19 1.25 21.60
C PRO A 77 -10.09 2.61 22.29
#